data_d4a0bf52a646eb951c81eba3c510fb0e
#
_entry.id   d4a0bf52a646eb951c81eba3c510fb0e
#
_cell.length_a   1.000
_cell.length_b   1.000
_cell.length_c   1.000
_cell.angle_alpha   90.00
_cell.angle_beta   90.00
_cell.angle_gamma   90.00
#
_symmetry.space_group_name_H-M   'P 1'
#
loop_
_entity.id
_entity.type
_entity.pdbx_description
1 polymer ?
#
loop_
_entity_poly.entity_id
_entity_poly.type
_entity_poly.pdbx_seq_one_letter_code
_entity_poly.pdbx_strand_id
1 'polypeptide(L)'
;TLMENARGSNASGGEFRKIQNFIGPSNRIEDAVYIPIGANEIDEYMENLDFFMNGIPHSSFRKFNKTDGFVFDEECDPIIKAAVMHAQFESIHPFLDGNGRLGRILIALIAIKEDLVDVPVFFVSEELEKERARYYAMLNGVRGDSPDWYSWIKFFITACGRMADSLLSKLKAVEELASN
;
A
#
# COMPACT_ATOMS: atom_id res chain seq x y z
N THR A 1 11.31 15.88 8.08
CA THR A 1 10.81 14.56 7.62
C THR A 1 9.29 14.50 7.71
N LEU A 2 8.63 13.56 6.97
CA LEU A 2 7.16 13.36 7.02
C LEU A 2 6.63 13.04 8.42
N MET A 3 7.50 12.61 9.32
CA MET A 3 7.15 12.22 10.70
C MET A 3 7.49 13.29 11.73
N GLU A 4 8.07 14.38 11.32
CA GLU A 4 8.46 15.48 12.22
C GLU A 4 7.20 16.11 12.81
N ASN A 5 7.12 16.17 14.14
CA ASN A 5 5.94 16.61 14.92
C ASN A 5 4.68 15.73 14.83
N ALA A 6 4.80 14.48 14.34
CA ALA A 6 3.70 13.50 14.34
C ALA A 6 3.86 12.48 15.49
N ARG A 7 2.81 11.69 15.73
CA ARG A 7 2.87 10.52 16.60
C ARG A 7 3.98 9.60 16.07
N GLY A 8 4.95 9.19 16.92
CA GLY A 8 6.11 8.41 16.49
C GLY A 8 7.36 9.25 16.17
N SER A 9 7.37 10.53 16.55
CA SER A 9 8.54 11.42 16.37
C SER A 9 9.82 10.94 17.06
N ASN A 10 9.72 9.99 18.00
CA ASN A 10 10.86 9.34 18.65
C ASN A 10 11.44 8.17 17.84
N ALA A 11 10.80 7.77 16.75
CA ALA A 11 11.35 6.78 15.82
C ALA A 11 12.44 7.45 14.96
N SER A 12 13.53 6.73 14.68
CA SER A 12 14.60 7.20 13.79
C SER A 12 14.01 7.54 12.42
N GLY A 13 13.91 8.83 12.10
CA GLY A 13 13.27 9.29 10.87
C GLY A 13 14.06 8.84 9.64
N GLY A 14 13.41 8.09 8.74
CA GLY A 14 14.00 7.64 7.49
C GLY A 14 14.80 6.34 7.57
N GLU A 15 14.92 5.72 8.76
CA GLU A 15 15.57 4.40 8.90
C GLU A 15 14.52 3.29 9.02
N PHE A 16 14.78 2.14 8.42
CA PHE A 16 14.02 0.93 8.65
C PHE A 16 14.17 0.47 10.11
N ARG A 17 13.14 -0.19 10.63
CA ARG A 17 13.19 -0.75 11.99
C ARG A 17 14.30 -1.78 12.11
N LYS A 18 14.98 -1.78 13.24
CA LYS A 18 16.06 -2.72 13.60
C LYS A 18 15.59 -3.78 14.59
N ILE A 19 14.32 -3.69 15.01
CA ILE A 19 13.69 -4.62 15.95
C ILE A 19 12.39 -5.17 15.37
N GLN A 20 11.94 -6.29 15.89
CA GLN A 20 10.65 -6.84 15.56
C GLN A 20 9.54 -5.91 16.08
N ASN A 21 8.55 -5.64 15.24
CA ASN A 21 7.31 -5.00 15.62
C ASN A 21 6.12 -5.95 15.36
N PHE A 22 4.94 -5.54 15.77
CA PHE A 22 3.70 -6.26 15.52
C PHE A 22 2.56 -5.26 15.35
N ILE A 23 1.50 -5.70 14.72
CA ILE A 23 0.27 -4.94 14.50
C ILE A 23 -0.84 -5.58 15.32
N GLY A 24 -1.46 -4.81 16.19
CA GLY A 24 -2.54 -5.30 17.06
C GLY A 24 -3.28 -4.16 17.76
N PRO A 25 -4.34 -4.47 18.49
CA PRO A 25 -5.14 -3.49 19.21
C PRO A 25 -4.46 -2.94 20.48
N SER A 26 -3.41 -3.60 20.96
CA SER A 26 -2.66 -3.22 22.15
C SER A 26 -1.14 -3.26 21.92
N ASN A 27 -0.36 -2.88 22.93
CA ASN A 27 1.11 -2.95 22.92
C ASN A 27 1.64 -4.33 23.37
N ARG A 28 0.80 -5.35 23.41
CA ARG A 28 1.16 -6.71 23.83
C ARG A 28 1.24 -7.61 22.60
N ILE A 29 2.34 -8.35 22.48
CA ILE A 29 2.54 -9.26 21.35
C ILE A 29 1.51 -10.40 21.32
N GLU A 30 0.97 -10.76 22.46
CA GLU A 30 -0.08 -11.79 22.58
C GLU A 30 -1.39 -11.36 21.91
N ASP A 31 -1.60 -10.06 21.75
CA ASP A 31 -2.76 -9.46 21.08
C ASP A 31 -2.45 -9.14 19.59
N ALA A 32 -1.30 -9.56 19.08
CA ALA A 32 -0.92 -9.28 17.71
C ALA A 32 -1.87 -9.96 16.71
N VAL A 33 -2.39 -9.15 15.80
CA VAL A 33 -3.18 -9.61 14.65
C VAL A 33 -2.27 -10.01 13.49
N TYR A 34 -1.11 -9.36 13.42
CA TYR A 34 -0.10 -9.64 12.41
C TYR A 34 1.31 -9.33 12.94
N ILE A 35 2.25 -10.22 12.65
CA ILE A 35 3.66 -10.05 12.92
C ILE A 35 4.37 -9.96 11.56
N PRO A 36 4.90 -8.78 11.19
CA PRO A 36 5.65 -8.58 9.94
C PRO A 36 6.94 -9.42 9.90
N ILE A 37 7.58 -9.44 8.73
CA ILE A 37 8.88 -10.08 8.52
C ILE A 37 9.93 -9.62 9.53
N GLY A 38 10.99 -10.41 9.69
CA GLY A 38 12.14 -10.06 10.54
C GLY A 38 12.80 -8.74 10.12
N ALA A 39 13.37 -8.01 11.08
CA ALA A 39 14.02 -6.75 10.77
C ALA A 39 15.23 -6.91 9.83
N ASN A 40 15.88 -8.06 9.87
CA ASN A 40 17.01 -8.42 9.01
C ASN A 40 16.61 -8.76 7.56
N GLU A 41 15.33 -8.89 7.27
CA GLU A 41 14.81 -9.24 5.94
C GLU A 41 14.25 -8.01 5.20
N ILE A 42 14.08 -6.89 5.90
CA ILE A 42 13.41 -5.68 5.35
C ILE A 42 14.10 -5.19 4.08
N ASP A 43 15.41 -5.10 4.08
CA ASP A 43 16.17 -4.58 2.93
C ASP A 43 15.87 -5.39 1.66
N GLU A 44 15.89 -6.72 1.74
CA GLU A 44 15.60 -7.61 0.62
C GLU A 44 14.16 -7.47 0.12
N TYR A 45 13.19 -7.42 1.04
CA TYR A 45 11.78 -7.28 0.67
C TYR A 45 11.44 -5.90 0.12
N MET A 46 12.07 -4.84 0.64
CA MET A 46 11.90 -3.49 0.11
C MET A 46 12.57 -3.32 -1.25
N GLU A 47 13.74 -3.91 -1.46
CA GLU A 47 14.38 -3.96 -2.78
C GLU A 47 13.49 -4.67 -3.80
N ASN A 48 12.93 -5.83 -3.43
CA ASN A 48 11.98 -6.55 -4.28
C ASN A 48 10.73 -5.71 -4.61
N LEU A 49 10.19 -4.98 -3.62
CA LEU A 49 9.06 -4.08 -3.83
C LEU A 49 9.43 -2.93 -4.78
N ASP A 50 10.63 -2.36 -4.67
CA ASP A 50 11.14 -1.32 -5.56
C ASP A 50 11.25 -1.81 -7.02
N PHE A 51 11.78 -3.01 -7.23
CA PHE A 51 11.82 -3.65 -8.55
C PHE A 51 10.42 -3.84 -9.14
N PHE A 52 9.47 -4.30 -8.33
CA PHE A 52 8.07 -4.42 -8.76
C PHE A 52 7.47 -3.08 -9.18
N MET A 53 7.69 -2.03 -8.38
CA MET A 53 7.19 -0.68 -8.67
C MET A 53 7.81 -0.07 -9.93
N ASN A 54 9.06 -0.42 -10.24
CA ASN A 54 9.80 0.14 -11.38
C ASN A 54 9.74 -0.74 -12.64
N GLY A 55 9.05 -1.86 -12.61
CA GLY A 55 8.97 -2.74 -13.76
C GLY A 55 10.30 -3.47 -14.07
N ILE A 56 11.16 -3.67 -13.07
CA ILE A 56 12.48 -4.28 -13.25
C ILE A 56 12.47 -5.67 -12.61
N PRO A 57 12.78 -6.76 -13.36
CA PRO A 57 12.88 -8.09 -12.80
C PRO A 57 13.99 -8.18 -11.76
N HIS A 58 13.68 -8.62 -10.53
CA HIS A 58 14.66 -8.86 -9.50
C HIS A 58 15.58 -10.05 -9.83
N SER A 59 16.87 -9.93 -9.58
CA SER A 59 17.85 -10.96 -9.91
C SER A 59 17.59 -12.30 -9.23
N SER A 60 17.01 -12.30 -8.03
CA SER A 60 16.62 -13.50 -7.29
C SER A 60 15.53 -14.31 -7.99
N PHE A 61 14.66 -13.68 -8.74
CA PHE A 61 13.57 -14.34 -9.49
C PHE A 61 14.06 -15.08 -10.75
N ARG A 62 15.27 -14.86 -11.20
CA ARG A 62 15.88 -15.65 -12.30
C ARG A 62 16.02 -17.14 -11.97
N LYS A 63 15.89 -17.50 -10.70
CA LYS A 63 15.95 -18.89 -10.20
C LYS A 63 14.62 -19.61 -10.22
N PHE A 64 13.51 -18.90 -10.39
CA PHE A 64 12.18 -19.51 -10.49
C PHE A 64 11.96 -20.05 -11.90
N ASN A 65 11.40 -21.26 -12.00
CA ASN A 65 10.99 -21.82 -13.27
C ASN A 65 9.91 -20.95 -13.90
N LYS A 66 9.90 -20.79 -15.22
CA LYS A 66 8.91 -20.02 -15.97
C LYS A 66 7.45 -20.46 -15.73
N THR A 67 7.22 -21.57 -15.04
CA THR A 67 5.93 -22.15 -14.69
C THR A 67 5.38 -21.65 -13.36
N ASP A 68 6.16 -20.96 -12.54
CA ASP A 68 5.77 -20.55 -11.19
C ASP A 68 5.09 -19.17 -11.19
N GLY A 69 4.09 -18.98 -12.05
CA GLY A 69 3.12 -17.91 -11.98
C GLY A 69 3.70 -16.52 -11.65
N PHE A 70 4.69 -16.10 -12.40
CA PHE A 70 5.33 -14.81 -12.18
C PHE A 70 4.34 -13.68 -12.49
N VAL A 71 3.89 -12.98 -11.47
CA VAL A 71 2.91 -11.87 -11.57
C VAL A 71 3.59 -10.57 -12.02
N PHE A 72 4.73 -10.66 -12.73
CA PHE A 72 5.38 -9.50 -13.26
C PHE A 72 4.97 -9.34 -14.73
N ASP A 73 3.90 -8.57 -14.93
CA ASP A 73 3.45 -8.14 -16.24
C ASP A 73 3.77 -6.65 -16.38
N GLU A 74 4.58 -6.29 -17.36
CA GLU A 74 4.87 -4.89 -17.68
C GLU A 74 3.57 -4.14 -18.07
N GLU A 75 2.57 -4.87 -18.53
CA GLU A 75 1.23 -4.37 -18.88
C GLU A 75 0.23 -4.44 -17.72
N CYS A 76 0.68 -4.68 -16.48
CA CYS A 76 -0.22 -4.73 -15.33
C CYS A 76 -0.97 -3.42 -15.16
N ASP A 77 -2.29 -3.49 -15.04
CA ASP A 77 -3.14 -2.33 -14.79
C ASP A 77 -2.62 -1.52 -13.58
N PRO A 78 -2.43 -0.20 -13.72
CA PRO A 78 -1.85 0.66 -12.67
C PRO A 78 -2.62 0.61 -11.35
N ILE A 79 -3.94 0.41 -11.35
CA ILE A 79 -4.74 0.31 -10.13
C ILE A 79 -4.46 -1.03 -9.43
N ILE A 80 -4.31 -2.11 -10.19
CA ILE A 80 -3.92 -3.42 -9.66
C ILE A 80 -2.51 -3.36 -9.11
N LYS A 81 -1.58 -2.72 -9.81
CA LYS A 81 -0.21 -2.49 -9.36
C LYS A 81 -0.17 -1.72 -8.04
N ALA A 82 -0.96 -0.66 -7.92
CA ALA A 82 -1.09 0.11 -6.68
C ALA A 82 -1.67 -0.73 -5.52
N ALA A 83 -2.67 -1.57 -5.80
CA ALA A 83 -3.27 -2.45 -4.81
C ALA A 83 -2.26 -3.49 -4.28
N VAL A 84 -1.51 -4.13 -5.17
CA VAL A 84 -0.48 -5.12 -4.81
C VAL A 84 0.65 -4.47 -4.04
N MET A 85 1.20 -3.35 -4.53
CA MET A 85 2.23 -2.59 -3.85
C MET A 85 1.82 -2.22 -2.43
N HIS A 86 0.61 -1.68 -2.28
CA HIS A 86 0.13 -1.25 -0.97
C HIS A 86 0.03 -2.42 0.02
N ALA A 87 -0.54 -3.56 -0.40
CA ALA A 87 -0.63 -4.74 0.44
C ALA A 87 0.75 -5.31 0.82
N GLN A 88 1.70 -5.32 -0.09
CA GLN A 88 3.06 -5.74 0.17
C GLN A 88 3.77 -4.80 1.14
N PHE A 89 3.70 -3.49 0.91
CA PHE A 89 4.29 -2.51 1.81
C PHE A 89 3.74 -2.63 3.24
N GLU A 90 2.43 -2.77 3.40
CA GLU A 90 1.78 -2.98 4.71
C GLU A 90 2.14 -4.33 5.34
N SER A 91 2.51 -5.33 4.54
CA SER A 91 2.96 -6.64 5.03
C SER A 91 4.43 -6.61 5.47
N ILE A 92 5.31 -5.92 4.73
CA ILE A 92 6.70 -5.70 5.12
C ILE A 92 6.77 -4.85 6.40
N HIS A 93 5.96 -3.81 6.47
CA HIS A 93 5.86 -2.90 7.61
C HIS A 93 7.24 -2.37 8.05
N PRO A 94 7.97 -1.67 7.17
CA PRO A 94 9.42 -1.46 7.32
C PRO A 94 9.81 -0.49 8.43
N PHE A 95 8.89 0.35 8.91
CA PHE A 95 9.17 1.37 9.91
C PHE A 95 8.55 1.01 11.27
N LEU A 96 9.07 1.62 12.35
CA LEU A 96 8.49 1.46 13.68
C LEU A 96 7.09 2.11 13.80
N ASP A 97 6.86 3.22 13.10
CA ASP A 97 5.56 3.90 13.02
C ASP A 97 5.41 4.58 11.66
N GLY A 98 4.17 4.89 11.29
CA GLY A 98 3.85 5.65 10.08
C GLY A 98 3.70 4.82 8.80
N ASN A 99 3.82 3.50 8.86
CA ASN A 99 3.71 2.65 7.68
C ASN A 99 2.40 2.87 6.93
N GLY A 100 1.26 2.85 7.61
CA GLY A 100 -0.04 3.08 6.97
C GLY A 100 -0.17 4.44 6.29
N ARG A 101 0.43 5.50 6.84
CA ARG A 101 0.47 6.83 6.20
C ARG A 101 1.34 6.80 4.95
N LEU A 102 2.52 6.23 5.05
CA LEU A 102 3.45 6.11 3.92
C LEU A 102 2.87 5.21 2.83
N GLY A 103 2.32 4.05 3.18
CA GLY A 103 1.69 3.14 2.22
C GLY A 103 0.58 3.82 1.42
N ARG A 104 -0.24 4.67 2.06
CA ARG A 104 -1.27 5.44 1.36
C ARG A 104 -0.71 6.58 0.50
N ILE A 105 0.39 7.21 0.89
CA ILE A 105 1.10 8.18 0.04
C ILE A 105 1.67 7.49 -1.19
N LEU A 106 2.24 6.31 -1.04
CA LEU A 106 2.78 5.52 -2.16
C LEU A 106 1.71 5.18 -3.21
N ILE A 107 0.46 4.95 -2.81
CA ILE A 107 -0.66 4.77 -3.76
C ILE A 107 -0.80 6.00 -4.66
N ALA A 108 -0.82 7.20 -4.09
CA ALA A 108 -0.95 8.44 -4.87
C ALA A 108 0.27 8.67 -5.78
N LEU A 109 1.47 8.32 -5.31
CA LEU A 109 2.70 8.43 -6.12
C LEU A 109 2.70 7.45 -7.31
N ILE A 110 2.21 6.23 -7.12
CA ILE A 110 2.05 5.27 -8.24
C ILE A 110 1.04 5.81 -9.24
N ALA A 111 -0.09 6.35 -8.80
CA ALA A 111 -1.09 6.89 -9.70
C ALA A 111 -0.53 8.01 -10.61
N ILE A 112 0.37 8.85 -10.08
CA ILE A 112 1.08 9.86 -10.89
C ILE A 112 2.12 9.19 -11.80
N LYS A 113 2.92 8.28 -11.27
CA LYS A 113 3.99 7.60 -12.02
C LYS A 113 3.47 6.82 -13.22
N GLU A 114 2.30 6.21 -13.07
CA GLU A 114 1.65 5.39 -14.10
C GLU A 114 0.64 6.20 -14.94
N ASP A 115 0.75 7.53 -14.92
CA ASP A 115 -0.06 8.47 -15.72
C ASP A 115 -1.59 8.31 -15.55
N LEU A 116 -2.06 7.80 -14.41
CA LEU A 116 -3.49 7.77 -14.07
C LEU A 116 -4.05 9.16 -13.77
N VAL A 117 -3.21 10.02 -13.22
CA VAL A 117 -3.54 11.42 -12.89
C VAL A 117 -2.30 12.29 -13.01
N ASP A 118 -2.47 13.53 -13.49
CA ASP A 118 -1.38 14.51 -13.66
C ASP A 118 -0.99 15.20 -12.35
N VAL A 119 -1.87 15.15 -11.35
CA VAL A 119 -1.71 15.83 -10.05
C VAL A 119 -2.11 14.90 -8.92
N PRO A 120 -1.60 15.13 -7.69
CA PRO A 120 -1.82 14.20 -6.57
C PRO A 120 -3.24 14.27 -6.00
N VAL A 121 -4.24 13.93 -6.81
CA VAL A 121 -5.67 13.90 -6.40
C VAL A 121 -6.18 12.48 -6.13
N PHE A 122 -5.35 11.46 -6.34
CA PHE A 122 -5.73 10.06 -6.14
C PHE A 122 -5.67 9.67 -4.65
N PHE A 123 -6.61 10.19 -3.86
CA PHE A 123 -6.65 9.96 -2.41
C PHE A 123 -7.65 8.86 -2.03
N VAL A 124 -7.37 7.61 -2.41
CA VAL A 124 -8.20 6.45 -2.03
C VAL A 124 -8.21 6.21 -0.51
N SER A 125 -7.28 6.81 0.22
CA SER A 125 -7.13 6.69 1.68
C SER A 125 -8.43 6.94 2.45
N GLU A 126 -9.20 7.96 2.05
CA GLU A 126 -10.48 8.30 2.70
C GLU A 126 -11.47 7.14 2.57
N GLU A 127 -11.55 6.53 1.39
CA GLU A 127 -12.47 5.43 1.13
C GLU A 127 -12.05 4.13 1.85
N LEU A 128 -10.75 3.87 1.98
CA LEU A 128 -10.22 2.74 2.76
C LEU A 128 -10.53 2.91 4.25
N GLU A 129 -10.37 4.13 4.80
CA GLU A 129 -10.64 4.42 6.21
C GLU A 129 -12.15 4.39 6.55
N LYS A 130 -13.05 4.71 5.61
CA LYS A 130 -14.52 4.58 5.81
C LYS A 130 -14.91 3.13 6.12
N GLU A 131 -14.20 2.15 5.56
CA GLU A 131 -14.41 0.73 5.79
C GLU A 131 -13.25 0.09 6.58
N ARG A 132 -12.71 0.79 7.56
CA ARG A 132 -11.45 0.46 8.24
C ARG A 132 -11.35 -1.00 8.73
N ALA A 133 -12.38 -1.53 9.34
CA ALA A 133 -12.39 -2.91 9.81
C ALA A 133 -12.26 -3.91 8.65
N ARG A 134 -12.99 -3.65 7.56
CA ARG A 134 -12.93 -4.46 6.34
C ARG A 134 -11.59 -4.33 5.65
N TYR A 135 -11.05 -3.11 5.56
CA TYR A 135 -9.73 -2.85 5.01
C TYR A 135 -8.64 -3.69 5.68
N TYR A 136 -8.60 -3.72 7.02
CA TYR A 136 -7.64 -4.57 7.74
C TYR A 136 -7.91 -6.06 7.56
N ALA A 137 -9.17 -6.48 7.50
CA ALA A 137 -9.51 -7.87 7.22
C ALA A 137 -9.02 -8.30 5.82
N MET A 138 -9.18 -7.45 4.80
CA MET A 138 -8.69 -7.71 3.43
C MET A 138 -7.16 -7.75 3.38
N LEU A 139 -6.46 -6.83 4.06
CA LEU A 139 -5.00 -6.88 4.16
C LEU A 139 -4.51 -8.16 4.84
N ASN A 140 -5.18 -8.60 5.90
CA ASN A 140 -4.84 -9.87 6.53
C ASN A 140 -5.13 -11.07 5.61
N GLY A 141 -6.15 -10.99 4.79
CA GLY A 141 -6.54 -12.05 3.85
C GLY A 141 -5.51 -12.30 2.74
N VAL A 142 -4.64 -11.34 2.41
CA VAL A 142 -3.56 -11.54 1.42
C VAL A 142 -2.25 -12.05 2.02
N ARG A 143 -2.23 -12.34 3.32
CA ARG A 143 -1.07 -12.84 4.07
C ARG A 143 -1.19 -14.34 4.31
N GLY A 144 -0.05 -15.00 4.55
CA GLY A 144 0.01 -16.44 4.82
C GLY A 144 -0.04 -17.33 3.58
N ASP A 145 -0.33 -18.62 3.79
CA ASP A 145 -0.15 -19.68 2.78
C ASP A 145 -1.27 -19.77 1.74
N SER A 146 -2.38 -19.09 1.96
CA SER A 146 -3.55 -19.11 1.07
C SER A 146 -4.10 -17.70 0.85
N PRO A 147 -3.36 -16.84 0.15
CA PRO A 147 -3.69 -15.43 0.01
C PRO A 147 -4.92 -15.21 -0.90
N ASP A 148 -5.91 -14.47 -0.39
CA ASP A 148 -7.10 -14.04 -1.15
C ASP A 148 -6.87 -12.69 -1.84
N TRP A 149 -6.05 -12.68 -2.88
CA TRP A 149 -5.81 -11.51 -3.70
C TRP A 149 -7.06 -11.01 -4.42
N TYR A 150 -7.97 -11.90 -4.80
CA TYR A 150 -9.18 -11.51 -5.50
C TYR A 150 -10.06 -10.58 -4.66
N SER A 151 -10.34 -10.96 -3.41
CA SER A 151 -11.15 -10.13 -2.50
C SER A 151 -10.49 -8.79 -2.20
N TRP A 152 -9.17 -8.78 -2.00
CA TRP A 152 -8.39 -7.56 -1.78
C TRP A 152 -8.45 -6.61 -2.99
N ILE A 153 -8.11 -7.10 -4.19
CA ILE A 153 -8.09 -6.29 -5.41
C ILE A 153 -9.49 -5.74 -5.70
N LYS A 154 -10.53 -6.57 -5.60
CA LYS A 154 -11.93 -6.14 -5.76
C LYS A 154 -12.32 -5.04 -4.78
N PHE A 155 -11.94 -5.18 -3.51
CA PHE A 155 -12.18 -4.16 -2.48
C PHE A 155 -11.47 -2.85 -2.83
N PHE A 156 -10.20 -2.91 -3.20
CA PHE A 156 -9.39 -1.75 -3.55
C PHE A 156 -9.93 -1.00 -4.77
N ILE A 157 -10.23 -1.72 -5.87
CA ILE A 157 -10.84 -1.13 -7.08
C ILE A 157 -12.18 -0.48 -6.76
N THR A 158 -13.00 -1.09 -5.91
CA THR A 158 -14.28 -0.52 -5.48
C THR A 158 -14.06 0.79 -4.71
N ALA A 159 -13.06 0.86 -3.85
CA ALA A 159 -12.69 2.09 -3.14
C ALA A 159 -12.20 3.18 -4.12
N CYS A 160 -11.41 2.82 -5.13
CA CYS A 160 -10.99 3.75 -6.19
C CYS A 160 -12.18 4.31 -6.97
N GLY A 161 -13.16 3.47 -7.33
CA GLY A 161 -14.38 3.91 -8.01
C GLY A 161 -15.16 4.94 -7.18
N ARG A 162 -15.39 4.66 -5.89
CA ARG A 162 -16.07 5.62 -4.99
C ARG A 162 -15.31 6.94 -4.85
N MET A 163 -13.98 6.88 -4.75
CA MET A 163 -13.13 8.08 -4.73
C MET A 163 -13.32 8.91 -6.01
N ALA A 164 -13.27 8.25 -7.18
CA ALA A 164 -13.44 8.93 -8.47
C ALA A 164 -14.82 9.60 -8.58
N ASP A 165 -15.89 8.92 -8.21
CA ASP A 165 -17.25 9.48 -8.20
C ASP A 165 -17.36 10.70 -7.27
N SER A 166 -16.76 10.63 -6.08
CA SER A 166 -16.72 11.74 -5.13
C SER A 166 -15.96 12.94 -5.69
N LEU A 167 -14.79 12.70 -6.32
CA LEU A 167 -13.99 13.75 -6.93
C LEU A 167 -14.72 14.43 -8.08
N LEU A 168 -15.32 13.66 -8.99
CA LEU A 168 -16.11 14.18 -10.10
C LEU A 168 -17.30 15.04 -9.62
N SER A 169 -17.97 14.60 -8.56
CA SER A 169 -19.07 15.36 -7.97
C SER A 169 -18.61 16.72 -7.41
N LYS A 170 -17.46 16.74 -6.74
CA LYS A 170 -16.85 17.98 -6.22
C LYS A 170 -16.44 18.92 -7.35
N LEU A 171 -15.82 18.40 -8.42
CA LEU A 171 -15.41 19.20 -9.57
C LEU A 171 -16.62 19.84 -10.26
N LYS A 172 -17.69 19.09 -10.51
CA LYS A 172 -18.93 19.64 -11.09
C LYS A 172 -19.53 20.77 -10.25
N ALA A 173 -19.56 20.59 -8.92
CA ALA A 173 -20.06 21.64 -8.02
C ALA A 173 -19.20 22.92 -8.08
N VAL A 174 -17.88 22.80 -8.23
CA VAL A 174 -16.99 23.97 -8.40
C VAL A 174 -17.22 24.64 -9.74
N GLU A 175 -17.38 23.91 -10.83
CA GLU A 175 -17.67 24.45 -12.16
C GLU A 175 -19.01 25.25 -12.17
N GLU A 176 -20.05 24.70 -11.54
CA GLU A 176 -21.33 25.38 -11.39
C GLU A 176 -21.21 26.70 -10.63
N LEU A 177 -20.41 26.73 -9.54
CA LEU A 177 -20.15 27.96 -8.78
C LEU A 177 -19.34 29.00 -9.55
N ALA A 178 -18.39 28.54 -10.39
CA ALA A 178 -17.56 29.45 -11.19
C ALA A 178 -18.31 30.05 -12.41
N SER A 179 -19.43 29.44 -12.80
CA SER A 179 -20.24 29.87 -13.96
C SER A 179 -21.35 30.82 -13.60
N ASN A 180 -21.59 31.08 -12.31
CA ASN A 180 -22.54 32.04 -11.76
C ASN A 180 -21.84 33.32 -11.30
#